data_5d9383fa1996398d9ae872ea236e3e57
#
_entry.id   5d9383fa1996398d9ae872ea236e3e57
#
_cell.length_a   1.000
_cell.length_b   1.000
_cell.length_c   1.000
_cell.angle_alpha   90.00
_cell.angle_beta   90.00
_cell.angle_gamma   90.00
#
_symmetry.space_group_name_H-M   'P 1'
#
loop_
_entity.id
_entity.type
_entity.pdbx_description
1 polymer ?
#
loop_
_entity_poly.entity_id
_entity_poly.type
_entity_poly.pdbx_seq_one_letter_code
_entity_poly.pdbx_strand_id
1 'polypeptide(L)'
;MAHRDYLVYGSEVHIDIYDDRLEIYSPGGMPDGSMIQDRDPLTVPSTRRNPVLADVFNRLGYMERKGSGFGKILNGYKAQINYTEDKRPTFRSDRYQFTVVMPNLNYDVPQDVPQRVPQDVPQDDLDAKILALIKKDNKISTEKLGMALGVSYKTIRRHIKAMGNVHYIGRGFSGHWEIQNQ
;
A
#
# COMPACT_ATOMS: atom_id res chain seq x y z
N MET A 1 10.65 -13.63 11.63
CA MET A 1 11.26 -14.96 11.92
C MET A 1 11.62 -15.13 13.39
N ALA A 2 12.46 -14.28 14.01
CA ALA A 2 12.89 -14.43 15.41
C ALA A 2 11.76 -14.38 16.45
N HIS A 3 10.67 -13.67 16.17
CA HIS A 3 9.50 -13.52 17.05
C HIS A 3 8.29 -14.32 16.62
N ARG A 4 8.33 -15.02 15.46
CA ARG A 4 7.23 -15.87 15.01
C ARG A 4 6.94 -16.98 16.02
N ASP A 5 5.68 -17.29 16.22
CA ASP A 5 5.24 -18.50 16.94
C ASP A 5 5.20 -19.69 15.96
N TYR A 6 6.16 -20.60 16.09
CA TYR A 6 6.23 -21.79 15.27
C TYR A 6 5.30 -22.92 15.73
N LEU A 7 4.64 -22.76 16.88
CA LEU A 7 3.63 -23.71 17.36
C LEU A 7 2.25 -23.48 16.74
N VAL A 8 2.06 -22.35 16.07
CA VAL A 8 0.84 -22.07 15.30
C VAL A 8 0.98 -22.71 13.92
N TYR A 9 0.52 -23.95 13.81
CA TYR A 9 0.57 -24.73 12.57
C TYR A 9 -0.31 -24.13 11.47
N GLY A 10 0.15 -24.25 10.21
CA GLY A 10 -0.61 -23.77 9.04
C GLY A 10 -0.64 -22.26 8.88
N SER A 11 0.08 -21.51 9.73
CA SER A 11 0.20 -20.06 9.61
C SER A 11 1.53 -19.63 9.00
N GLU A 12 1.53 -18.53 8.30
CA GLU A 12 2.71 -17.96 7.63
C GLU A 12 2.93 -16.52 8.04
N VAL A 13 4.15 -16.01 7.82
CA VAL A 13 4.43 -14.58 7.88
C VAL A 13 4.06 -13.99 6.54
N HIS A 14 3.17 -12.99 6.54
CA HIS A 14 2.72 -12.31 5.33
C HIS A 14 3.27 -10.89 5.28
N ILE A 15 3.47 -10.41 4.07
CA ILE A 15 3.76 -9.00 3.77
C ILE A 15 2.78 -8.59 2.69
N ASP A 16 1.83 -7.76 3.06
CA ASP A 16 0.81 -7.25 2.16
C ASP A 16 1.16 -5.81 1.77
N ILE A 17 1.19 -5.54 0.48
CA ILE A 17 1.54 -4.22 -0.06
C ILE A 17 0.30 -3.62 -0.70
N TYR A 18 -0.16 -2.51 -0.12
CA TYR A 18 -1.26 -1.69 -0.62
C TYR A 18 -0.72 -0.39 -1.22
N ASP A 19 -1.55 0.37 -1.90
CA ASP A 19 -1.16 1.67 -2.44
C ASP A 19 -0.80 2.67 -1.31
N ASP A 20 -1.53 2.61 -0.19
CA ASP A 20 -1.44 3.53 0.96
C ASP A 20 -0.55 3.04 2.11
N ARG A 21 -0.24 1.74 2.17
CA ARG A 21 0.51 1.16 3.28
C ARG A 21 1.13 -0.20 2.95
N LEU A 22 2.03 -0.64 3.80
CA LEU A 22 2.54 -1.99 3.88
C LEU A 22 2.16 -2.58 5.23
N GLU A 23 1.68 -3.81 5.25
CA GLU A 23 1.38 -4.58 6.46
C GLU A 23 2.28 -5.79 6.56
N ILE A 24 2.89 -5.98 7.73
CA ILE A 24 3.66 -7.19 8.04
C ILE A 24 2.93 -7.92 9.14
N TYR A 25 2.52 -9.11 8.84
CA TYR A 25 1.81 -10.00 9.72
C TYR A 25 2.70 -11.15 10.18
N SER A 26 2.72 -11.44 11.46
CA SER A 26 3.45 -12.57 12.03
C SER A 26 2.56 -13.36 12.99
N PRO A 27 2.51 -14.70 12.86
CA PRO A 27 1.82 -15.55 13.82
C PRO A 27 2.43 -15.44 15.22
N GLY A 28 1.55 -15.40 16.24
CA GLY A 28 1.88 -15.25 17.64
C GLY A 28 1.85 -13.81 18.12
N GLY A 29 1.10 -13.53 19.16
CA GLY A 29 1.04 -12.23 19.84
C GLY A 29 2.32 -11.89 20.59
N MET A 30 2.22 -10.97 21.56
CA MET A 30 3.36 -10.64 22.41
C MET A 30 3.75 -11.85 23.29
N PRO A 31 5.07 -12.13 23.48
CA PRO A 31 5.53 -13.28 24.26
C PRO A 31 5.07 -13.28 25.72
N ASP A 32 4.80 -12.12 26.29
CA ASP A 32 4.31 -11.92 27.66
C ASP A 32 2.77 -11.90 27.76
N GLY A 33 2.07 -12.10 26.62
CA GLY A 33 0.61 -12.06 26.55
C GLY A 33 -0.01 -10.67 26.61
N SER A 34 0.79 -9.61 26.69
CA SER A 34 0.29 -8.23 26.63
C SER A 34 -0.15 -7.84 25.22
N MET A 35 -0.89 -6.74 25.11
CA MET A 35 -1.25 -6.13 23.84
C MET A 35 -0.31 -4.96 23.56
N ILE A 36 0.33 -4.93 22.40
CA ILE A 36 1.30 -3.87 22.05
C ILE A 36 0.63 -2.48 21.96
N GLN A 37 -0.62 -2.43 21.53
CA GLN A 37 -1.38 -1.18 21.41
C GLN A 37 -1.66 -0.51 22.76
N ASP A 38 -1.57 -1.24 23.87
CA ASP A 38 -1.78 -0.72 25.22
C ASP A 38 -0.46 -0.27 25.89
N ARG A 39 0.64 -0.29 25.14
CA ARG A 39 2.01 0.03 25.65
C ARG A 39 2.71 1.02 24.74
N ASP A 40 3.68 1.74 25.29
CA ASP A 40 4.65 2.48 24.47
C ASP A 40 5.63 1.49 23.85
N PRO A 41 5.67 1.36 22.49
CA PRO A 41 6.57 0.45 21.82
C PRO A 41 8.06 0.67 22.14
N LEU A 42 8.44 1.90 22.54
CA LEU A 42 9.81 2.24 22.88
C LEU A 42 10.25 1.71 24.25
N THR A 43 9.28 1.38 25.11
CA THR A 43 9.55 0.85 26.47
C THR A 43 9.37 -0.65 26.59
N VAL A 44 8.94 -1.33 25.51
CA VAL A 44 8.74 -2.77 25.51
C VAL A 44 10.09 -3.51 25.62
N PRO A 45 10.26 -4.39 26.63
CA PRO A 45 11.49 -5.16 26.75
C PRO A 45 11.67 -6.14 25.58
N SER A 46 12.91 -6.36 25.19
CA SER A 46 13.26 -7.30 24.14
C SER A 46 13.11 -8.74 24.63
N THR A 47 11.96 -9.33 24.40
CA THR A 47 11.70 -10.75 24.69
C THR A 47 11.74 -11.54 23.39
N ARG A 48 12.69 -12.46 23.27
CA ARG A 48 12.87 -13.30 22.08
C ARG A 48 12.09 -14.58 22.22
N ARG A 49 11.12 -14.81 21.31
CA ARG A 49 10.36 -16.08 21.28
C ARG A 49 11.25 -17.25 20.85
N ASN A 50 12.16 -17.02 19.91
CA ASN A 50 13.06 -18.02 19.36
C ASN A 50 14.52 -17.61 19.57
N PRO A 51 15.10 -17.82 20.77
CA PRO A 51 16.42 -17.33 21.11
C PRO A 51 17.54 -17.91 20.24
N VAL A 52 17.44 -19.17 19.85
CA VAL A 52 18.42 -19.83 18.98
C VAL A 52 18.44 -19.19 17.60
N LEU A 53 17.26 -18.98 16.97
CA LEU A 53 17.16 -18.29 15.68
C LEU A 53 17.64 -16.84 15.77
N ALA A 54 17.28 -16.15 16.86
CA ALA A 54 17.74 -14.80 17.10
C ALA A 54 19.25 -14.71 17.18
N ASP A 55 19.90 -15.69 17.82
CA ASP A 55 21.37 -15.75 17.91
C ASP A 55 22.03 -16.02 16.54
N VAL A 56 21.46 -16.90 15.75
CA VAL A 56 21.93 -17.16 14.37
C VAL A 56 21.82 -15.87 13.53
N PHE A 57 20.66 -15.20 13.54
CA PHE A 57 20.47 -13.96 12.77
C PHE A 57 21.38 -12.82 13.26
N ASN A 58 21.65 -12.75 14.58
CA ASN A 58 22.59 -11.77 15.11
C ASN A 58 24.01 -12.03 14.62
N ARG A 59 24.48 -13.29 14.63
CA ARG A 59 25.82 -13.66 14.11
C ARG A 59 25.97 -13.38 12.63
N LEU A 60 24.88 -13.52 11.85
CA LEU A 60 24.84 -13.22 10.42
C LEU A 60 24.64 -11.72 10.13
N GLY A 61 24.53 -10.87 11.15
CA GLY A 61 24.34 -9.43 10.98
C GLY A 61 22.93 -8.98 10.60
N TYR A 62 21.95 -9.88 10.60
CA TYR A 62 20.56 -9.57 10.20
C TYR A 62 19.71 -9.00 11.34
N MET A 63 20.13 -9.11 12.59
CA MET A 63 19.42 -8.51 13.71
C MET A 63 20.35 -8.09 14.86
N GLU A 64 19.87 -7.13 15.65
CA GLU A 64 20.53 -6.69 16.89
C GLU A 64 19.84 -7.33 18.10
N ARG A 65 20.63 -7.50 19.19
CA ARG A 65 20.12 -8.08 20.45
C ARG A 65 19.42 -7.07 21.37
N LYS A 66 19.48 -5.76 21.03
CA LYS A 66 19.13 -4.66 21.96
C LYS A 66 17.63 -4.31 22.00
N GLY A 67 16.73 -5.01 21.28
CA GLY A 67 15.32 -4.63 21.20
C GLY A 67 15.06 -3.32 20.47
N SER A 68 15.96 -2.95 19.57
CA SER A 68 15.93 -1.67 18.85
C SER A 68 14.92 -1.61 17.69
N GLY A 69 14.16 -2.68 17.42
CA GLY A 69 13.31 -2.78 16.23
C GLY A 69 12.24 -1.71 16.14
N PHE A 70 11.47 -1.50 17.19
CA PHE A 70 10.43 -0.46 17.22
C PHE A 70 11.04 0.94 17.06
N GLY A 71 12.11 1.22 17.81
CA GLY A 71 12.79 2.51 17.70
C GLY A 71 13.34 2.78 16.32
N LYS A 72 13.92 1.77 15.65
CA LYS A 72 14.41 1.91 14.28
C LYS A 72 13.30 2.22 13.29
N ILE A 73 12.17 1.54 13.38
CA ILE A 73 11.00 1.79 12.52
C ILE A 73 10.50 3.22 12.75
N LEU A 74 10.21 3.59 13.99
CA LEU A 74 9.64 4.90 14.32
C LEU A 74 10.59 6.05 13.98
N ASN A 75 11.88 5.93 14.33
CA ASN A 75 12.87 6.97 14.03
C ASN A 75 13.19 7.04 12.53
N GLY A 76 13.19 5.90 11.82
CA GLY A 76 13.36 5.86 10.38
C GLY A 76 12.24 6.61 9.65
N TYR A 77 11.01 6.49 10.12
CA TYR A 77 9.88 7.26 9.58
C TYR A 77 9.98 8.74 9.90
N LYS A 78 10.27 9.11 11.16
CA LYS A 78 10.43 10.51 11.57
C LYS A 78 11.52 11.27 10.81
N ALA A 79 12.53 10.56 10.32
CA ALA A 79 13.61 11.15 9.54
C ALA A 79 13.24 11.43 8.07
N GLN A 80 12.06 10.99 7.60
CA GLN A 80 11.65 11.20 6.22
C GLN A 80 10.97 12.55 6.02
N ILE A 81 11.18 13.17 4.84
CA ILE A 81 10.66 14.50 4.51
C ILE A 81 9.12 14.54 4.55
N ASN A 82 8.47 13.47 4.09
CA ASN A 82 7.00 13.40 3.99
C ASN A 82 6.35 12.78 5.23
N TYR A 83 7.07 12.71 6.35
CA TYR A 83 6.52 12.20 7.60
C TYR A 83 5.56 13.21 8.23
N THR A 84 4.40 12.71 8.65
CA THR A 84 3.41 13.41 9.46
C THR A 84 2.95 12.47 10.58
N GLU A 85 2.41 12.98 11.70
CA GLU A 85 2.04 12.13 12.85
C GLU A 85 0.88 11.16 12.50
N ASP A 86 0.00 11.50 11.58
CA ASP A 86 -1.05 10.62 11.06
C ASP A 86 -0.51 9.46 10.21
N LYS A 87 0.69 9.62 9.63
CA LYS A 87 1.42 8.58 8.89
C LYS A 87 2.45 7.84 9.78
N ARG A 88 2.30 7.89 11.09
CA ARG A 88 3.16 7.14 12.01
C ARG A 88 2.90 5.64 11.88
N PRO A 89 3.95 4.79 11.81
CA PRO A 89 3.79 3.34 11.88
C PRO A 89 3.06 2.91 13.15
N THR A 90 2.14 1.95 13.00
CA THR A 90 1.39 1.39 14.11
C THR A 90 1.66 -0.09 14.29
N PHE A 91 1.48 -0.55 15.52
CA PHE A 91 1.68 -1.93 15.90
C PHE A 91 0.41 -2.44 16.57
N ARG A 92 -0.01 -3.64 16.21
CA ARG A 92 -1.18 -4.31 16.79
C ARG A 92 -0.80 -5.72 17.17
N SER A 93 -1.30 -6.21 18.27
CA SER A 93 -1.21 -7.62 18.61
C SER A 93 -2.50 -8.10 19.26
N ASP A 94 -2.79 -9.36 19.05
CA ASP A 94 -3.74 -10.12 19.82
C ASP A 94 -3.07 -11.42 20.30
N ARG A 95 -3.86 -12.39 20.77
CA ARG A 95 -3.33 -13.66 21.26
C ARG A 95 -2.63 -14.47 20.15
N TYR A 96 -3.05 -14.32 18.91
CA TYR A 96 -2.67 -15.21 17.82
C TYR A 96 -1.72 -14.57 16.81
N GLN A 97 -1.64 -13.25 16.79
CA GLN A 97 -0.92 -12.54 15.74
C GLN A 97 -0.28 -11.23 16.23
N PHE A 98 0.74 -10.81 15.50
CA PHE A 98 1.36 -9.50 15.61
C PHE A 98 1.39 -8.85 14.22
N THR A 99 0.91 -7.61 14.11
CA THR A 99 0.85 -6.85 12.87
C THR A 99 1.59 -5.53 12.99
N VAL A 100 2.42 -5.24 12.01
CA VAL A 100 3.05 -3.93 11.81
C VAL A 100 2.41 -3.27 10.62
N VAL A 101 1.91 -2.06 10.78
CA VAL A 101 1.36 -1.25 9.68
C VAL A 101 2.31 -0.08 9.43
N MET A 102 2.77 0.02 8.21
CA MET A 102 3.73 1.02 7.74
C MET A 102 3.09 1.86 6.63
N PRO A 103 2.57 3.06 6.93
CA PRO A 103 1.95 3.93 5.92
C PRO A 103 2.92 4.32 4.81
N ASN A 104 2.41 4.45 3.58
CA ASN A 104 3.17 5.01 2.48
C ASN A 104 3.23 6.53 2.61
N LEU A 105 4.40 7.07 2.91
CA LEU A 105 4.62 8.51 3.13
C LEU A 105 4.38 9.34 1.87
N ASN A 106 4.46 8.73 0.69
CA ASN A 106 4.23 9.39 -0.60
C ASN A 106 2.79 9.23 -1.10
N TYR A 107 1.93 8.56 -0.31
CA TYR A 107 0.52 8.42 -0.64
C TYR A 107 -0.26 9.62 -0.08
N ASP A 108 -0.55 10.59 -0.94
CA ASP A 108 -1.43 11.69 -0.61
C ASP A 108 -2.87 11.25 -0.88
N VAL A 109 -3.64 11.07 0.18
CA VAL A 109 -5.10 11.06 0.06
C VAL A 109 -5.49 12.51 -0.21
N PRO A 110 -6.06 12.85 -1.37
CA PRO A 110 -6.64 14.16 -1.56
C PRO A 110 -7.69 14.36 -0.45
N GLN A 111 -7.47 15.32 0.46
CA GLN A 111 -8.38 15.59 1.58
C GLN A 111 -9.75 16.14 1.11
N ASP A 112 -9.96 16.28 -0.20
CA ASP A 112 -11.20 16.75 -0.83
C ASP A 112 -11.69 15.82 -1.96
N VAL A 113 -11.65 14.52 -1.72
CA VAL A 113 -12.66 13.69 -2.38
C VAL A 113 -13.73 13.43 -1.32
N PRO A 114 -14.89 14.12 -1.35
CA PRO A 114 -16.07 13.60 -0.69
C PRO A 114 -16.11 12.11 -1.10
N GLN A 115 -16.35 11.21 -0.16
CA GLN A 115 -16.76 9.86 -0.49
C GLN A 115 -18.01 10.02 -1.37
N ARG A 116 -17.78 10.24 -2.64
CA ARG A 116 -18.82 10.05 -3.64
C ARG A 116 -19.00 8.55 -3.71
N VAL A 117 -19.95 8.06 -2.89
CA VAL A 117 -20.87 7.07 -3.38
C VAL A 117 -21.01 7.36 -4.88
N PRO A 118 -20.86 6.40 -5.80
CA PRO A 118 -21.05 6.66 -7.21
C PRO A 118 -22.46 7.26 -7.38
N GLN A 119 -22.57 8.58 -7.32
CA GLN A 119 -23.69 9.25 -7.93
C GLN A 119 -23.40 9.19 -9.42
N ASP A 120 -24.30 8.55 -10.13
CA ASP A 120 -24.35 8.48 -11.57
C ASP A 120 -23.99 9.83 -12.20
N VAL A 121 -22.71 10.01 -12.52
CA VAL A 121 -22.36 10.92 -13.61
C VAL A 121 -22.90 10.23 -14.84
N PRO A 122 -23.76 10.84 -15.64
CA PRO A 122 -24.26 10.21 -16.84
C PRO A 122 -23.06 9.68 -17.63
N GLN A 123 -23.04 8.39 -17.90
CA GLN A 123 -21.90 7.65 -18.48
C GLN A 123 -21.49 8.28 -19.82
N ASP A 124 -22.47 8.89 -20.51
CA ASP A 124 -22.32 9.53 -21.81
C ASP A 124 -21.42 10.79 -21.82
N ASP A 125 -21.37 11.57 -20.73
CA ASP A 125 -20.57 12.82 -20.70
C ASP A 125 -19.06 12.56 -20.54
N LEU A 126 -18.67 11.56 -19.74
CA LEU A 126 -17.25 11.21 -19.53
C LEU A 126 -16.67 10.52 -20.78
N ASP A 127 -17.44 9.65 -21.42
CA ASP A 127 -17.06 8.94 -22.63
C ASP A 127 -16.83 9.93 -23.78
N ALA A 128 -17.74 10.91 -23.94
CA ALA A 128 -17.57 11.99 -24.92
C ALA A 128 -16.31 12.83 -24.71
N LYS A 129 -15.97 13.14 -23.44
CA LYS A 129 -14.75 13.90 -23.08
C LYS A 129 -13.47 13.08 -23.33
N ILE A 130 -13.50 11.78 -23.05
CA ILE A 130 -12.37 10.87 -23.35
C ILE A 130 -12.14 10.82 -24.86
N LEU A 131 -13.18 10.63 -25.65
CA LEU A 131 -13.11 10.60 -27.12
C LEU A 131 -12.59 11.91 -27.70
N ALA A 132 -13.01 13.06 -27.18
CA ALA A 132 -12.57 14.37 -27.62
C ALA A 132 -11.04 14.56 -27.38
N LEU A 133 -10.53 14.13 -26.24
CA LEU A 133 -9.10 14.21 -25.92
C LEU A 133 -8.27 13.23 -26.77
N ILE A 134 -8.75 12.02 -27.02
CA ILE A 134 -8.09 11.05 -27.91
C ILE A 134 -8.06 11.54 -29.35
N LYS A 135 -9.13 12.17 -29.84
CA LYS A 135 -9.16 12.79 -31.18
C LYS A 135 -8.18 13.95 -31.34
N LYS A 136 -7.93 14.69 -30.24
CA LYS A 136 -6.97 15.82 -30.23
C LYS A 136 -5.52 15.33 -30.17
N ASP A 137 -5.25 14.26 -29.40
CA ASP A 137 -3.93 13.64 -29.25
C ASP A 137 -4.09 12.13 -29.14
N ASN A 138 -3.92 11.42 -30.25
CA ASN A 138 -4.08 9.96 -30.29
C ASN A 138 -2.94 9.18 -29.60
N LYS A 139 -1.91 9.87 -29.11
CA LYS A 139 -0.82 9.28 -28.30
C LYS A 139 -0.93 9.58 -26.81
N ILE A 140 -2.00 10.25 -26.39
CA ILE A 140 -2.23 10.59 -24.99
C ILE A 140 -2.27 9.34 -24.11
N SER A 141 -1.56 9.33 -22.98
CA SER A 141 -1.58 8.19 -22.06
C SER A 141 -2.85 8.19 -21.18
N THR A 142 -3.22 7.01 -20.66
CA THR A 142 -4.37 6.89 -19.73
C THR A 142 -4.20 7.71 -18.46
N GLU A 143 -2.95 7.92 -18.00
CA GLU A 143 -2.62 8.76 -16.86
C GLU A 143 -2.89 10.24 -17.17
N LYS A 144 -2.45 10.72 -18.35
CA LYS A 144 -2.71 12.10 -18.80
C LYS A 144 -4.19 12.35 -19.03
N LEU A 145 -4.94 11.37 -19.57
CA LEU A 145 -6.40 11.44 -19.67
C LEU A 145 -7.04 11.57 -18.30
N GLY A 146 -6.59 10.77 -17.33
CA GLY A 146 -7.07 10.83 -15.95
C GLY A 146 -6.83 12.19 -15.31
N MET A 147 -5.62 12.75 -15.44
CA MET A 147 -5.28 14.09 -14.94
C MET A 147 -6.13 15.20 -15.61
N ALA A 148 -6.32 15.15 -16.92
CA ALA A 148 -7.10 16.14 -17.65
C ALA A 148 -8.58 16.14 -17.30
N LEU A 149 -9.13 14.98 -16.93
CA LEU A 149 -10.57 14.79 -16.63
C LEU A 149 -10.85 14.68 -15.12
N GLY A 150 -9.83 14.77 -14.26
CA GLY A 150 -9.98 14.69 -12.80
C GLY A 150 -10.44 13.32 -12.30
N VAL A 151 -10.11 12.24 -13.02
CA VAL A 151 -10.50 10.87 -12.67
C VAL A 151 -9.29 9.93 -12.67
N SER A 152 -9.41 8.78 -11.97
CA SER A 152 -8.32 7.82 -11.93
C SER A 152 -8.06 7.17 -13.30
N TYR A 153 -6.81 6.78 -13.59
CA TYR A 153 -6.48 6.05 -14.82
C TYR A 153 -7.24 4.71 -14.91
N LYS A 154 -7.58 4.08 -13.77
CA LYS A 154 -8.41 2.87 -13.70
C LYS A 154 -9.82 3.15 -14.22
N THR A 155 -10.38 4.31 -13.87
CA THR A 155 -11.70 4.78 -14.37
C THR A 155 -11.65 4.97 -15.88
N ILE A 156 -10.62 5.66 -16.39
CA ILE A 156 -10.41 5.86 -17.85
C ILE A 156 -10.37 4.51 -18.59
N ARG A 157 -9.56 3.55 -18.10
CA ARG A 157 -9.45 2.22 -18.72
C ARG A 157 -10.78 1.47 -18.72
N ARG A 158 -11.57 1.57 -17.63
CA ARG A 158 -12.89 0.94 -17.55
C ARG A 158 -13.86 1.53 -18.59
N HIS A 159 -13.87 2.87 -18.74
CA HIS A 159 -14.71 3.55 -19.72
C HIS A 159 -14.29 3.22 -21.17
N ILE A 160 -13.01 3.27 -21.50
CA ILE A 160 -12.51 2.88 -22.81
C ILE A 160 -12.91 1.43 -23.14
N LYS A 161 -12.78 0.52 -22.17
CA LYS A 161 -13.22 -0.89 -22.36
C LYS A 161 -14.71 -1.01 -22.54
N ALA A 162 -15.52 -0.21 -21.86
CA ALA A 162 -16.98 -0.23 -21.97
C ALA A 162 -17.47 0.33 -23.31
N MET A 163 -16.82 1.37 -23.84
CA MET A 163 -17.14 1.95 -25.15
C MET A 163 -16.96 0.97 -26.32
N GLY A 164 -16.01 0.04 -26.23
CA GLY A 164 -15.77 -1.01 -27.21
C GLY A 164 -15.26 -0.58 -28.59
N ASN A 165 -15.32 0.72 -28.91
CA ASN A 165 -14.93 1.30 -30.20
C ASN A 165 -13.58 2.02 -30.15
N VAL A 166 -12.85 2.01 -29.03
CA VAL A 166 -11.56 2.64 -28.85
C VAL A 166 -10.50 1.59 -28.51
N HIS A 167 -9.50 1.48 -29.35
CA HIS A 167 -8.42 0.49 -29.20
C HIS A 167 -7.04 1.14 -29.19
N TYR A 168 -6.15 0.61 -28.35
CA TYR A 168 -4.75 1.03 -28.35
C TYR A 168 -3.94 0.10 -29.23
N ILE A 169 -3.29 0.64 -30.26
CA ILE A 169 -2.51 -0.10 -31.25
C ILE A 169 -1.03 0.22 -31.07
N GLY A 170 -0.19 -0.81 -31.03
CA GLY A 170 1.26 -0.70 -30.85
C GLY A 170 1.71 -0.99 -29.43
N ARG A 171 3.00 -0.72 -29.13
CA ARG A 171 3.62 -0.94 -27.82
C ARG A 171 4.41 0.30 -27.39
N GLY A 172 4.31 0.65 -26.11
CA GLY A 172 5.08 1.75 -25.51
C GLY A 172 4.88 3.09 -26.21
N PHE A 173 5.96 3.84 -26.42
CA PHE A 173 5.93 5.20 -26.98
C PHE A 173 5.49 5.29 -28.46
N SER A 174 5.53 4.19 -29.21
CA SER A 174 5.06 4.15 -30.62
C SER A 174 3.58 3.81 -30.75
N GLY A 175 2.90 3.45 -29.65
CA GLY A 175 1.49 3.13 -29.67
C GLY A 175 0.59 4.38 -29.78
N HIS A 176 -0.60 4.18 -30.31
CA HIS A 176 -1.64 5.20 -30.44
C HIS A 176 -3.04 4.62 -30.29
N TRP A 177 -4.00 5.51 -30.03
CA TRP A 177 -5.42 5.16 -29.96
C TRP A 177 -6.06 5.22 -31.33
N GLU A 178 -6.84 4.20 -31.68
CA GLU A 178 -7.74 4.20 -32.83
C GLU A 178 -9.19 4.17 -32.38
N ILE A 179 -10.02 5.01 -33.03
CA ILE A 179 -11.46 5.06 -32.82
C ILE A 179 -12.12 4.44 -34.05
N GLN A 180 -12.80 3.31 -33.89
CA GLN A 180 -13.58 2.68 -34.95
C GLN A 180 -14.93 3.38 -35.02
N ASN A 181 -15.25 4.00 -36.17
CA ASN A 181 -16.58 4.51 -36.44
C ASN A 181 -17.48 3.30 -36.79
N GLN A 182 -18.59 3.17 -36.08
CA GLN A 182 -19.70 2.28 -36.53
C GLN A 182 -20.39 2.88 -37.72
#